data_2cc3d2df6a97dce52def47cf590eaa73
#
_entry.id   2cc3d2df6a97dce52def47cf590eaa73
#
_cell.length_a   1.000
_cell.length_b   1.000
_cell.length_c   1.000
_cell.angle_alpha   90.00
_cell.angle_beta   90.00
_cell.angle_gamma   90.00
#
_symmetry.space_group_name_H-M   'P 1'
#
loop_
_entity.id
_entity.type
_entity.pdbx_description
1 polymer ?
#
loop_
_entity_poly.entity_id
_entity_poly.type
_entity_poly.pdbx_seq_one_letter_code
_entity_poly.pdbx_strand_id
1 'polypeptide(L)'
;MKYVLLIHSDMAFWDALPKEEADRVIGNHFKLMDELKATGELIRVDGLAHDRTFVSFRDGAPAVTDGPFGEVKEQLAGLFVVDVDSFERAKEVAGPISEYGVVEIRALMEDAGTEM
;
A
#
# COMPACT_ATOMS: atom_id res chain seq x y z
N MET A 1 -17.66 -2.95 -4.48
CA MET A 1 -16.95 -1.66 -4.39
C MET A 1 -15.46 -1.92 -4.29
N LYS A 2 -14.71 -1.29 -5.13
CA LYS A 2 -13.26 -1.53 -5.18
C LYS A 2 -12.50 -0.43 -4.46
N TYR A 3 -11.58 -0.87 -3.62
CA TYR A 3 -10.71 0.02 -2.86
C TYR A 3 -9.26 -0.39 -3.04
N VAL A 4 -8.37 0.60 -3.00
CA VAL A 4 -6.95 0.35 -2.85
C VAL A 4 -6.55 0.67 -1.41
N LEU A 5 -5.81 -0.24 -0.81
CA LEU A 5 -5.26 -0.09 0.53
C LEU A 5 -3.77 0.18 0.35
N LEU A 6 -3.37 1.41 0.60
CA LEU A 6 -1.99 1.86 0.39
C LEU A 6 -1.24 1.75 1.71
N ILE A 7 -0.20 0.94 1.73
CA ILE A 7 0.57 0.66 2.94
C ILE A 7 1.78 1.60 3.00
N HIS A 8 1.77 2.50 3.96
CA HIS A 8 2.88 3.43 4.20
C HIS A 8 3.68 2.94 5.39
N SER A 9 4.99 2.83 5.23
CA SER A 9 5.87 2.32 6.28
C SER A 9 7.13 3.14 6.40
N ASP A 10 7.65 3.23 7.63
CA ASP A 10 8.98 3.76 7.88
C ASP A 10 9.97 2.62 7.67
N MET A 11 10.71 2.67 6.57
CA MET A 11 11.59 1.58 6.18
C MET A 11 12.74 1.38 7.15
N ALA A 12 13.26 2.47 7.74
CA ALA A 12 14.33 2.36 8.72
C ALA A 12 13.84 1.63 9.98
N PHE A 13 12.63 1.92 10.41
CA PHE A 13 12.03 1.23 11.55
C PHE A 13 11.81 -0.25 11.22
N TRP A 14 11.29 -0.54 10.03
CA TRP A 14 11.05 -1.90 9.59
C TRP A 14 12.35 -2.70 9.53
N ASP A 15 13.41 -2.12 8.96
CA ASP A 15 14.70 -2.79 8.83
C ASP A 15 15.35 -3.06 10.18
N ALA A 16 14.99 -2.30 11.20
CA ALA A 16 15.51 -2.48 12.55
C ALA A 16 14.73 -3.51 13.38
N LEU A 17 13.60 -4.01 12.89
CA LEU A 17 12.83 -5.01 13.61
C LEU A 17 13.60 -6.32 13.74
N PRO A 18 13.49 -7.03 14.88
CA PRO A 18 14.00 -8.38 14.97
C PRO A 18 13.39 -9.27 13.88
N LYS A 19 14.18 -10.18 13.36
CA LYS A 19 13.75 -11.05 12.27
C LYS A 19 12.45 -11.79 12.61
N GLU A 20 12.32 -12.28 13.84
CA GLU A 20 11.12 -13.01 14.26
C GLU A 20 9.88 -12.13 14.17
N GLU A 21 10.00 -10.87 14.56
CA GLU A 21 8.88 -9.93 14.52
C GLU A 21 8.51 -9.58 13.07
N ALA A 22 9.51 -9.33 12.23
CA ALA A 22 9.27 -9.07 10.81
C ALA A 22 8.60 -10.27 10.15
N ASP A 23 9.05 -11.48 10.43
CA ASP A 23 8.47 -12.70 9.88
C ASP A 23 7.02 -12.88 10.34
N ARG A 24 6.71 -12.53 11.58
CA ARG A 24 5.35 -12.60 12.09
C ARG A 24 4.42 -11.66 11.32
N VAL A 25 4.86 -10.44 11.11
CA VAL A 25 4.05 -9.44 10.40
C VAL A 25 3.85 -9.84 8.94
N ILE A 26 4.90 -10.32 8.28
CA ILE A 26 4.81 -10.82 6.91
C ILE A 26 3.85 -12.01 6.84
N GLY A 27 3.93 -12.90 7.82
CA GLY A 27 3.01 -14.05 7.90
C GLY A 27 1.56 -13.62 7.99
N ASN A 28 1.28 -12.54 8.75
CA ASN A 28 -0.07 -12.00 8.85
C ASN A 28 -0.57 -11.45 7.50
N HIS A 29 0.31 -10.84 6.72
CA HIS A 29 -0.04 -10.38 5.37
C HIS A 29 -0.41 -11.55 4.48
N PHE A 30 0.38 -12.63 4.49
CA PHE A 30 0.08 -13.81 3.68
C PHE A 30 -1.22 -14.48 4.11
N LYS A 31 -1.47 -14.55 5.41
CA LYS A 31 -2.71 -15.10 5.93
C LYS A 31 -3.92 -14.30 5.43
N LEU A 32 -3.83 -12.98 5.49
CA LEU A 32 -4.90 -12.13 5.00
C LEU A 32 -5.10 -12.32 3.50
N MET A 33 -4.02 -12.42 2.73
CA MET A 33 -4.12 -12.69 1.30
C MET A 33 -4.90 -13.97 1.03
N ASP A 34 -4.59 -15.04 1.77
CA ASP A 34 -5.27 -16.32 1.60
C ASP A 34 -6.76 -16.22 1.97
N GLU A 35 -7.08 -15.52 3.05
CA GLU A 35 -8.46 -15.29 3.46
C GLU A 35 -9.24 -14.52 2.40
N LEU A 36 -8.66 -13.48 1.85
CA LEU A 36 -9.32 -12.66 0.83
C LEU A 36 -9.45 -13.38 -0.52
N LYS A 37 -8.52 -14.26 -0.83
CA LYS A 37 -8.66 -15.13 -2.00
C LYS A 37 -9.82 -16.09 -1.81
N ALA A 38 -9.96 -16.65 -0.62
CA ALA A 38 -11.03 -17.60 -0.34
C ALA A 38 -12.41 -16.95 -0.42
N THR A 39 -12.55 -15.70 -0.03
CA THR A 39 -13.82 -14.97 -0.11
C THR A 39 -14.06 -14.35 -1.49
N GLY A 40 -13.06 -14.33 -2.34
CA GLY A 40 -13.15 -13.67 -3.65
C GLY A 40 -12.97 -12.16 -3.60
N GLU A 41 -12.56 -11.63 -2.46
CA GLU A 41 -12.41 -10.19 -2.29
C GLU A 41 -11.08 -9.64 -2.79
N LEU A 42 -10.05 -10.47 -2.94
CA LEU A 42 -8.73 -10.01 -3.36
C LEU A 42 -8.65 -9.86 -4.87
N ILE A 43 -8.30 -8.66 -5.34
CA ILE A 43 -8.01 -8.42 -6.75
C ILE A 43 -6.51 -8.58 -7.00
N ARG A 44 -5.68 -7.87 -6.21
CA ARG A 44 -4.22 -7.99 -6.35
C ARG A 44 -3.51 -7.46 -5.14
N VAL A 45 -2.27 -7.89 -4.98
CA VAL A 45 -1.34 -7.40 -3.95
C VAL A 45 -0.03 -7.12 -4.63
N ASP A 46 0.58 -5.98 -4.33
CA ASP A 46 1.91 -5.66 -4.85
C ASP A 46 2.77 -5.07 -3.72
N GLY A 47 3.96 -5.61 -3.58
CA GLY A 47 5.00 -4.96 -2.79
C GLY A 47 5.83 -4.06 -3.69
N LEU A 48 6.34 -2.97 -3.14
CA LEU A 48 7.15 -2.02 -3.89
C LEU A 48 8.59 -2.07 -3.38
N ALA A 49 9.54 -2.01 -4.33
CA ALA A 49 10.95 -1.90 -3.98
C ALA A 49 11.21 -0.56 -3.29
N HIS A 50 12.28 -0.52 -2.49
CA HIS A 50 12.60 0.67 -1.70
C HIS A 50 13.09 1.84 -2.54
N ASP A 51 13.73 1.58 -3.66
CA ASP A 51 14.27 2.63 -4.51
C ASP A 51 13.15 3.43 -5.14
N ARG A 52 13.26 4.74 -5.07
CA ARG A 52 12.26 5.65 -5.60
C ARG A 52 12.90 6.65 -6.55
N THR A 53 12.19 6.94 -7.61
CA THR A 53 12.58 8.00 -8.54
C THR A 53 11.36 8.90 -8.72
N PHE A 54 11.58 10.19 -8.64
CA PHE A 54 10.52 11.18 -8.84
C PHE A 54 10.74 11.91 -10.15
N VAL A 55 9.69 12.04 -10.92
CA VAL A 55 9.70 12.85 -12.15
C VAL A 55 8.67 13.94 -11.95
N SER A 56 9.10 15.18 -12.12
CA SER A 56 8.21 16.33 -12.05
C SER A 56 8.38 17.18 -13.29
N PHE A 57 7.39 18.00 -13.58
CA PHE A 57 7.45 18.87 -14.75
C PHE A 57 7.88 20.26 -14.28
N ARG A 58 9.01 20.74 -14.79
CA ARG A 58 9.55 22.04 -14.42
C ARG A 58 10.00 22.78 -15.65
N ASP A 59 9.63 24.05 -15.73
CA ASP A 59 10.06 24.94 -16.83
C ASP A 59 9.78 24.33 -18.21
N GLY A 60 8.64 23.68 -18.34
CA GLY A 60 8.22 23.12 -19.62
C GLY A 60 8.84 21.76 -19.96
N ALA A 61 9.52 21.11 -19.02
CA ALA A 61 10.16 19.82 -19.27
C ALA A 61 10.11 18.90 -18.04
N PRO A 62 10.14 17.58 -18.25
CA PRO A 62 10.26 16.64 -17.13
C PRO A 62 11.61 16.81 -16.42
N ALA A 63 11.58 16.77 -15.09
CA ALA A 63 12.77 16.78 -14.26
C ALA A 63 12.75 15.53 -13.39
N VAL A 64 13.87 14.82 -13.34
CA VAL A 64 14.00 13.56 -12.60
C VAL A 64 14.87 13.80 -11.37
N THR A 65 14.42 13.32 -10.22
CA THR A 65 15.23 13.39 -9.00
C THR A 65 15.07 12.11 -8.19
N ASP A 66 16.08 11.80 -7.39
CA ASP A 66 16.02 10.66 -6.49
C ASP A 66 15.26 11.01 -5.21
N GLY A 67 14.71 12.18 -5.16
CA GLY A 67 13.80 12.51 -4.12
C GLY A 67 13.98 13.87 -3.51
N PRO A 68 13.21 14.86 -3.97
CA PRO A 68 12.97 16.03 -3.14
C PRO A 68 12.22 15.63 -1.88
N PHE A 69 11.67 14.43 -1.86
CA PHE A 69 10.93 13.87 -0.75
C PHE A 69 11.73 12.83 0.02
N GLY A 70 13.05 12.81 -0.15
CA GLY A 70 13.91 11.80 0.47
C GLY A 70 13.93 11.84 1.99
N GLU A 71 13.46 12.90 2.60
CA GLU A 71 13.39 13.02 4.05
C GLU A 71 12.08 12.53 4.65
N VAL A 72 11.13 12.14 3.83
CA VAL A 72 9.87 11.59 4.34
C VAL A 72 10.15 10.22 4.94
N LYS A 73 9.89 10.08 6.24
CA LYS A 73 10.16 8.84 6.95
C LYS A 73 9.31 7.70 6.47
N GLU A 74 8.05 7.96 6.20
CA GLU A 74 7.14 6.95 5.70
C GLU A 74 7.10 7.01 4.19
N GLN A 75 7.15 5.85 3.58
CA GLN A 75 7.00 5.74 2.14
C GLN A 75 6.05 4.60 1.80
N LEU A 76 5.48 4.68 0.63
CA LEU A 76 4.58 3.66 0.12
C LEU A 76 5.37 2.36 -0.07
N ALA A 77 4.99 1.35 0.68
CA ALA A 77 5.69 0.06 0.67
C ALA A 77 4.97 -1.01 -0.13
N GLY A 78 3.67 -0.84 -0.33
CA GLY A 78 2.89 -1.82 -1.06
C GLY A 78 1.42 -1.45 -1.08
N LEU A 79 0.63 -2.30 -1.73
CA LEU A 79 -0.80 -2.06 -1.82
C LEU A 79 -1.57 -3.37 -1.94
N PHE A 80 -2.82 -3.33 -1.50
CA PHE A 80 -3.83 -4.33 -1.76
C PHE A 80 -4.93 -3.67 -2.56
N VAL A 81 -5.45 -4.36 -3.57
CA VAL A 81 -6.67 -3.95 -4.25
C VAL A 81 -7.73 -4.98 -3.94
N VAL A 82 -8.85 -4.53 -3.40
CA VAL A 82 -9.93 -5.43 -2.95
C VAL A 82 -11.28 -4.99 -3.53
N ASP A 83 -12.15 -5.97 -3.71
CA ASP A 83 -13.54 -5.72 -4.06
C ASP A 83 -14.40 -6.22 -2.91
N VAL A 84 -14.99 -5.29 -2.18
CA VAL A 84 -15.71 -5.56 -0.94
C VAL A 84 -17.10 -4.93 -0.96
N ASP A 85 -17.97 -5.40 -0.08
CA ASP A 85 -19.36 -4.95 -0.05
C ASP A 85 -19.54 -3.55 0.51
N SER A 86 -18.61 -3.08 1.31
CA SER A 86 -18.77 -1.80 1.99
C SER A 86 -17.42 -1.20 2.38
N PHE A 87 -17.44 0.10 2.66
CA PHE A 87 -16.28 0.78 3.23
C PHE A 87 -15.91 0.20 4.60
N GLU A 88 -16.91 -0.20 5.39
CA GLU A 88 -16.65 -0.82 6.69
C GLU A 88 -15.84 -2.10 6.54
N ARG A 89 -16.15 -2.91 5.51
CA ARG A 89 -15.38 -4.10 5.24
C ARG A 89 -13.94 -3.76 4.84
N ALA A 90 -13.75 -2.71 4.04
CA ALA A 90 -12.40 -2.27 3.68
C ALA A 90 -11.57 -1.91 4.92
N LYS A 91 -12.19 -1.27 5.90
CA LYS A 91 -11.52 -0.93 7.17
C LYS A 91 -11.16 -2.19 7.95
N GLU A 92 -12.03 -3.18 7.99
CA GLU A 92 -11.74 -4.45 8.64
C GLU A 92 -10.52 -5.13 8.01
N VAL A 93 -10.47 -5.11 6.69
CA VAL A 93 -9.35 -5.70 5.96
C VAL A 93 -8.05 -4.96 6.24
N ALA A 94 -8.10 -3.64 6.32
CA ALA A 94 -6.92 -2.81 6.54
C ALA A 94 -6.30 -2.99 7.94
N GLY A 95 -7.10 -3.35 8.93
CA GLY A 95 -6.64 -3.46 10.31
C GLY A 95 -5.41 -4.35 10.46
N PRO A 96 -5.47 -5.61 10.05
CA PRO A 96 -4.33 -6.54 10.23
C PRO A 96 -3.04 -6.11 9.54
N ILE A 97 -3.11 -5.32 8.47
CA ILE A 97 -1.93 -4.90 7.74
C ILE A 97 -1.46 -3.48 8.11
N SER A 98 -2.07 -2.88 9.13
CA SER A 98 -1.67 -1.56 9.59
C SER A 98 -0.61 -1.61 10.69
N GLU A 99 -0.20 -2.78 11.10
CA GLU A 99 0.80 -2.96 12.14
C GLU A 99 2.14 -2.38 11.68
N TYR A 100 2.72 -1.50 12.48
CA TYR A 100 3.97 -0.80 12.18
C TYR A 100 3.92 0.12 10.97
N GLY A 101 2.73 0.56 10.59
CA GLY A 101 2.59 1.48 9.48
C GLY A 101 1.22 2.13 9.49
N VAL A 102 0.91 2.77 8.38
CA VAL A 102 -0.39 3.40 8.17
C VAL A 102 -0.96 2.85 6.87
N VAL A 103 -2.23 2.47 6.89
CA VAL A 103 -2.92 2.05 5.67
C VAL A 103 -3.91 3.14 5.27
N GLU A 104 -3.70 3.66 4.09
CA GLU A 104 -4.61 4.65 3.50
C GLU A 104 -5.59 3.91 2.61
N ILE A 105 -6.88 4.17 2.80
CA ILE A 105 -7.93 3.51 2.02
C ILE A 105 -8.51 4.51 1.04
N ARG A 106 -8.46 4.17 -0.24
CA ARG A 106 -9.03 5.03 -1.28
C ARG A 106 -9.91 4.21 -2.23
N ALA A 107 -11.09 4.75 -2.53
CA ALA A 107 -11.94 4.13 -3.52
C ALA A 107 -11.36 4.33 -4.92
N LEU A 108 -11.52 3.35 -5.77
CA LEU A 108 -11.14 3.48 -7.17
C LEU A 108 -12.25 4.20 -7.93
N MET A 109 -11.87 5.07 -8.86
CA MET A 109 -12.83 5.84 -9.66
C MET A 109 -13.36 5.02 -10.84
N GLU A 110 -13.90 3.86 -10.56
CA GLU A 110 -14.30 2.97 -11.65
C GLU A 110 -15.45 3.48 -12.46
N ASP A 111 -16.41 4.10 -11.78
CA ASP A 111 -17.64 4.50 -12.42
C ASP A 111 -17.61 5.92 -12.90
N ALA A 112 -16.50 6.59 -12.69
CA ALA A 112 -16.38 7.94 -13.14
C ALA A 112 -16.11 8.00 -14.63
N GLY A 113 -15.93 6.85 -15.26
CA GLY A 113 -15.72 6.80 -16.69
C GLY A 113 -14.40 7.38 -17.09
N THR A 114 -13.85 7.72 -17.70
CA THR A 114 -12.71 8.26 -18.36
C THR A 114 -11.90 9.28 -17.64
N GLU A 115 -12.00 9.32 -16.35
CA GLU A 115 -11.45 10.41 -15.64
C GLU A 115 -9.99 10.47 -15.54
N MET A 116 -9.33 9.56 -16.03
CA MET A 116 -7.90 9.73 -16.14
C MET A 116 -7.55 10.39 -17.49
#